data_c134f168905c1c9aea105de5c1c1e80d
#
_entry.id   c134f168905c1c9aea105de5c1c1e80d
#
_cell.length_a   1.000
_cell.length_b   1.000
_cell.length_c   1.000
_cell.angle_alpha   90.00
_cell.angle_beta   90.00
_cell.angle_gamma   90.00
#
_symmetry.space_group_name_H-M   'P 1'
#
loop_
_entity.id
_entity.type
_entity.pdbx_description
1 polymer ?
#
loop_
_entity_poly.entity_id
_entity_poly.type
_entity_poly.pdbx_seq_one_letter_code
_entity_poly.pdbx_strand_id
1 'polypeptide(L)'
;MEGTRKEHWWRDAVIYQIYPRSFQDSNGDGIGDLRGIIQRLDYLKELGIDAIWLSPVCKSPQDDNGYDISDYQDIDPMFGSLDDMEELIKEAKKRNIRIIMDLVLNHSSDEHRWFQEAKKSKDNPYHDYYVWRDGKEGVYPNDMRSVFGGPAWEWVPELEQYYFHQFSVKQPDLNWENPKVRREIYDMILWWMEKGAGGFRLDVIDQIAKEPDQKITNNGPRLHEFIQELSRETFQKGDLITVGETWGADIERAKLYSNPDGSEFSMVFQFEHICLDQQKGKSKWDVAPLPVVKLKQVLAKWQRELHGCGWNSLFWNNHDLPRIVSRWGNDQKYRVESAKMLATLLHGMQGTPYIYQGEELGMTNVRFADISQYQDIETLNMYKERLDEGYSKEEIMHSIYAKGRDNARTPMQWSGEVNAGFTKGTPWLEVNPNYTKINAESELSDPDSVFYYYQKLIRLRKEYSVFVNGEFTLLMEEDPQVFAYIRKEGDTEVLVCANFSETPAACDLLSEWKDGEVLIWNYKEKGETGVLRPYEAMMIRR
;
A
#
# COMPACT_ATOMS: atom_id res chain seq x y z
N MET A 1 12.24 -29.92 -21.40
CA MET A 1 11.12 -30.07 -20.46
C MET A 1 10.53 -28.65 -20.30
N GLU A 2 9.48 -28.37 -21.04
CA GLU A 2 8.69 -27.14 -20.86
C GLU A 2 8.04 -27.25 -19.48
N GLY A 3 8.50 -26.40 -18.56
CA GLY A 3 7.87 -26.28 -17.27
C GLY A 3 6.44 -25.77 -17.47
N THR A 4 5.46 -26.53 -17.02
CA THR A 4 4.09 -26.09 -16.87
C THR A 4 4.13 -24.74 -16.16
N ARG A 5 3.74 -23.65 -16.86
CA ARG A 5 3.50 -22.35 -16.26
C ARG A 5 2.62 -22.58 -15.04
N LYS A 6 3.08 -22.18 -13.85
CA LYS A 6 2.20 -22.11 -12.68
C LYS A 6 1.10 -21.09 -13.03
N GLU A 7 -0.10 -21.57 -13.27
CA GLU A 7 -1.26 -20.67 -13.31
C GLU A 7 -1.25 -19.86 -12.01
N HIS A 8 -1.25 -18.52 -12.14
CA HIS A 8 -1.28 -17.60 -11.00
C HIS A 8 -0.01 -17.60 -10.09
N TRP A 9 1.17 -17.37 -10.70
CA TRP A 9 2.45 -17.24 -9.98
C TRP A 9 2.41 -16.27 -8.80
N TRP A 10 1.56 -15.25 -8.85
CA TRP A 10 1.41 -14.23 -7.83
C TRP A 10 0.75 -14.73 -6.53
N ARG A 11 0.15 -15.90 -6.48
CA ARG A 11 -0.47 -16.45 -5.27
C ARG A 11 0.53 -16.81 -4.18
N ASP A 12 1.68 -17.33 -4.53
CA ASP A 12 2.77 -17.65 -3.60
C ASP A 12 3.85 -16.55 -3.53
N ALA A 13 3.70 -15.50 -4.33
CA ALA A 13 4.60 -14.36 -4.34
C ALA A 13 4.47 -13.48 -3.09
N VAL A 14 5.56 -12.78 -2.80
CA VAL A 14 5.62 -11.69 -1.83
C VAL A 14 6.11 -10.43 -2.53
N ILE A 15 5.41 -9.34 -2.35
CA ILE A 15 5.67 -8.07 -3.03
C ILE A 15 6.26 -7.08 -2.03
N TYR A 16 7.25 -6.33 -2.48
CA TYR A 16 7.86 -5.26 -1.70
C TYR A 16 7.50 -3.91 -2.31
N GLN A 17 6.90 -3.01 -1.54
CA GLN A 17 6.59 -1.67 -2.00
C GLN A 17 7.78 -0.74 -1.76
N ILE A 18 8.22 -0.07 -2.82
CA ILE A 18 9.20 1.01 -2.77
C ILE A 18 8.50 2.35 -2.99
N TYR A 19 8.75 3.29 -2.06
CA TYR A 19 8.50 4.71 -2.24
C TYR A 19 9.79 5.35 -2.74
N PRO A 20 9.95 5.58 -4.06
CA PRO A 20 11.24 5.84 -4.69
C PRO A 20 11.99 7.01 -4.08
N ARG A 21 11.26 8.11 -3.83
CA ARG A 21 11.80 9.36 -3.27
C ARG A 21 12.57 9.17 -1.95
N SER A 22 12.23 8.12 -1.19
CA SER A 22 12.79 7.82 0.13
C SER A 22 13.53 6.50 0.22
N PHE A 23 13.83 5.83 -0.89
CA PHE A 23 14.46 4.51 -0.83
C PHE A 23 15.99 4.58 -0.82
N GLN A 24 16.62 5.10 -1.87
CA GLN A 24 18.08 5.32 -1.95
C GLN A 24 18.38 6.40 -2.97
N ASP A 25 19.12 7.39 -2.55
CA ASP A 25 19.69 8.43 -3.41
C ASP A 25 21.05 7.97 -3.95
N SER A 26 21.21 7.98 -5.27
CA SER A 26 22.46 7.57 -5.93
C SER A 26 23.35 8.74 -6.36
N ASN A 27 22.78 9.94 -6.51
CA ASN A 27 23.45 11.11 -7.08
C ASN A 27 23.82 12.19 -6.04
N GLY A 28 23.25 12.13 -4.82
CA GLY A 28 23.56 13.02 -3.70
C GLY A 28 22.72 14.31 -3.67
N ASP A 29 21.58 14.35 -4.35
CA ASP A 29 20.66 15.50 -4.35
C ASP A 29 19.65 15.49 -3.19
N GLY A 30 19.62 14.42 -2.43
CA GLY A 30 18.72 14.25 -1.28
C GLY A 30 17.43 13.53 -1.60
N ILE A 31 17.24 13.06 -2.83
CA ILE A 31 16.05 12.39 -3.33
C ILE A 31 16.42 11.00 -3.81
N GLY A 32 15.66 9.98 -3.41
CA GLY A 32 15.85 8.63 -3.91
C GLY A 32 15.49 8.51 -5.38
N ASP A 33 16.19 7.64 -6.11
CA ASP A 33 16.11 7.53 -7.55
C ASP A 33 16.16 6.07 -8.05
N LEU A 34 15.90 5.86 -9.35
CA LEU A 34 15.88 4.52 -9.97
C LEU A 34 17.24 3.82 -9.90
N ARG A 35 18.35 4.56 -10.04
CA ARG A 35 19.69 4.00 -9.91
C ARG A 35 19.98 3.57 -8.47
N GLY A 36 19.49 4.30 -7.49
CA GLY A 36 19.54 3.91 -6.08
C GLY A 36 18.77 2.61 -5.83
N ILE A 37 17.60 2.43 -6.46
CA ILE A 37 16.87 1.16 -6.38
C ILE A 37 17.69 0.01 -6.98
N ILE A 38 18.32 0.22 -8.15
CA ILE A 38 19.19 -0.78 -8.78
C ILE A 38 20.32 -1.21 -7.84
N GLN A 39 20.95 -0.27 -7.10
CA GLN A 39 22.01 -0.55 -6.13
C GLN A 39 21.54 -1.46 -4.98
N ARG A 40 20.25 -1.47 -4.67
CA ARG A 40 19.67 -2.22 -3.55
C ARG A 40 18.92 -3.52 -3.96
N LEU A 41 18.93 -3.88 -5.23
CA LEU A 41 18.25 -5.08 -5.72
C LEU A 41 18.79 -6.38 -5.08
N ASP A 42 20.08 -6.45 -4.75
CA ASP A 42 20.64 -7.64 -4.11
C ASP A 42 20.16 -7.81 -2.66
N TYR A 43 19.94 -6.72 -1.94
CA TYR A 43 19.27 -6.71 -0.62
C TYR A 43 17.85 -7.26 -0.71
N LEU A 44 17.09 -6.82 -1.70
CA LEU A 44 15.71 -7.28 -1.91
C LEU A 44 15.65 -8.76 -2.35
N LYS A 45 16.62 -9.19 -3.16
CA LYS A 45 16.79 -10.60 -3.52
C LYS A 45 17.12 -11.44 -2.29
N GLU A 46 17.98 -10.98 -1.39
CA GLU A 46 18.33 -11.66 -0.14
C GLU A 46 17.10 -11.78 0.77
N LEU A 47 16.27 -10.75 0.88
CA LEU A 47 15.00 -10.81 1.59
C LEU A 47 14.07 -11.89 1.03
N GLY A 48 14.12 -12.14 -0.29
CA GLY A 48 13.42 -13.24 -0.97
C GLY A 48 12.11 -12.86 -1.64
N ILE A 49 11.89 -11.56 -1.91
CA ILE A 49 10.70 -11.06 -2.60
C ILE A 49 10.64 -11.46 -4.08
N ASP A 50 9.46 -11.44 -4.66
CA ASP A 50 9.21 -11.86 -6.07
C ASP A 50 8.90 -10.67 -6.99
N ALA A 51 8.41 -9.57 -6.43
CA ALA A 51 8.12 -8.37 -7.20
C ALA A 51 8.30 -7.11 -6.36
N ILE A 52 8.57 -6.01 -7.04
CA ILE A 52 8.64 -4.66 -6.47
C ILE A 52 7.48 -3.86 -7.01
N TRP A 53 6.63 -3.32 -6.14
CA TRP A 53 5.69 -2.26 -6.49
C TRP A 53 6.39 -0.92 -6.29
N LEU A 54 6.54 -0.16 -7.38
CA LEU A 54 7.04 1.21 -7.37
C LEU A 54 5.86 2.18 -7.24
N SER A 55 5.84 3.01 -6.21
CA SER A 55 4.99 4.21 -6.20
C SER A 55 5.37 5.11 -7.39
N PRO A 56 4.49 6.04 -7.85
CA PRO A 56 4.65 6.70 -9.14
C PRO A 56 6.02 7.33 -9.39
N VAL A 57 6.58 7.07 -10.57
CA VAL A 57 7.86 7.63 -11.05
C VAL A 57 7.70 8.36 -12.38
N CYS A 58 6.50 8.39 -12.95
CA CYS A 58 6.20 9.13 -14.17
C CYS A 58 6.31 10.65 -13.94
N LYS A 59 6.49 11.43 -15.01
CA LYS A 59 6.55 12.90 -14.91
C LYS A 59 5.37 13.48 -14.14
N SER A 60 5.69 14.33 -13.17
CA SER A 60 4.72 14.95 -12.27
C SER A 60 5.25 16.30 -11.76
N PRO A 61 4.41 17.32 -11.60
CA PRO A 61 4.78 18.53 -10.86
C PRO A 61 4.89 18.31 -9.35
N GLN A 62 4.59 17.09 -8.85
CA GLN A 62 4.77 16.65 -7.46
C GLN A 62 3.85 17.36 -6.44
N ASP A 63 2.67 17.82 -6.85
CA ASP A 63 1.67 18.40 -5.95
C ASP A 63 1.19 17.36 -4.93
N ASP A 64 1.01 16.11 -5.38
CA ASP A 64 0.67 14.95 -4.54
C ASP A 64 1.74 13.83 -4.69
N ASN A 65 3.02 14.21 -4.58
CA ASN A 65 4.15 13.28 -4.54
C ASN A 65 4.14 12.22 -5.67
N GLY A 66 3.79 12.63 -6.91
CA GLY A 66 3.80 11.79 -8.10
C GLY A 66 2.45 11.26 -8.52
N TYR A 67 1.41 11.37 -7.69
CA TYR A 67 0.05 10.97 -8.07
C TYR A 67 -0.68 12.01 -8.94
N ASP A 68 -0.04 13.11 -9.28
CA ASP A 68 -0.45 14.13 -10.24
C ASP A 68 0.40 13.99 -11.52
N ILE A 69 0.07 13.00 -12.37
CA ILE A 69 0.90 12.62 -13.52
C ILE A 69 0.68 13.58 -14.70
N SER A 70 1.77 14.20 -15.20
CA SER A 70 1.77 15.10 -16.37
C SER A 70 2.18 14.41 -17.67
N ASP A 71 2.87 13.28 -17.62
CA ASP A 71 3.16 12.39 -18.76
C ASP A 71 3.31 10.94 -18.27
N TYR A 72 2.41 10.06 -18.74
CA TYR A 72 2.37 8.65 -18.34
C TYR A 72 3.47 7.79 -18.98
N GLN A 73 4.12 8.26 -20.04
CA GLN A 73 5.08 7.50 -20.84
C GLN A 73 6.51 8.04 -20.75
N ASP A 74 6.78 8.89 -19.77
CA ASP A 74 8.12 9.38 -19.46
C ASP A 74 8.36 9.36 -17.94
N ILE A 75 9.63 9.29 -17.55
CA ILE A 75 10.06 9.26 -16.16
C ILE A 75 10.34 10.70 -15.70
N ASP A 76 9.95 11.01 -14.46
CA ASP A 76 10.28 12.29 -13.84
C ASP A 76 11.82 12.41 -13.69
N PRO A 77 12.43 13.51 -14.20
CA PRO A 77 13.88 13.72 -14.08
C PRO A 77 14.43 13.63 -12.66
N MET A 78 13.58 13.85 -11.65
CA MET A 78 13.91 13.66 -10.25
C MET A 78 14.31 12.21 -9.94
N PHE A 79 13.70 11.23 -10.61
CA PHE A 79 13.95 9.81 -10.39
C PHE A 79 14.90 9.19 -11.41
N GLY A 80 15.21 9.90 -12.49
CA GLY A 80 16.07 9.43 -13.56
C GLY A 80 15.46 9.59 -14.94
N SER A 81 15.71 8.63 -15.81
CA SER A 81 15.26 8.62 -17.20
C SER A 81 14.51 7.32 -17.54
N LEU A 82 13.89 7.30 -18.73
CA LEU A 82 13.29 6.08 -19.27
C LEU A 82 14.33 4.95 -19.42
N ASP A 83 15.57 5.28 -19.81
CA ASP A 83 16.66 4.31 -19.91
C ASP A 83 17.00 3.71 -18.52
N ASP A 84 16.96 4.51 -17.44
CA ASP A 84 17.15 4.03 -16.08
C ASP A 84 16.04 3.09 -15.64
N MET A 85 14.80 3.36 -16.07
CA MET A 85 13.66 2.48 -15.79
C MET A 85 13.78 1.14 -16.55
N GLU A 86 14.18 1.17 -17.82
CA GLU A 86 14.45 -0.04 -18.60
C GLU A 86 15.61 -0.86 -17.99
N GLU A 87 16.65 -0.17 -17.50
CA GLU A 87 17.76 -0.83 -16.78
C GLU A 87 17.26 -1.47 -15.49
N LEU A 88 16.43 -0.78 -14.69
CA LEU A 88 15.84 -1.34 -13.47
C LEU A 88 15.02 -2.60 -13.77
N ILE A 89 14.15 -2.57 -14.77
CA ILE A 89 13.35 -3.73 -15.18
C ILE A 89 14.26 -4.91 -15.55
N LYS A 90 15.30 -4.64 -16.33
CA LYS A 90 16.28 -5.64 -16.77
C LYS A 90 17.08 -6.24 -15.60
N GLU A 91 17.58 -5.41 -14.69
CA GLU A 91 18.38 -5.84 -13.53
C GLU A 91 17.54 -6.59 -12.48
N ALA A 92 16.27 -6.15 -12.26
CA ALA A 92 15.31 -6.88 -11.44
C ALA A 92 15.02 -8.27 -12.02
N LYS A 93 14.77 -8.35 -13.34
CA LYS A 93 14.51 -9.62 -14.05
C LYS A 93 15.66 -10.62 -13.92
N LYS A 94 16.92 -10.18 -13.93
CA LYS A 94 18.09 -11.06 -13.71
C LYS A 94 18.07 -11.72 -12.31
N ARG A 95 17.38 -11.09 -11.35
CA ARG A 95 17.22 -11.56 -9.98
C ARG A 95 15.90 -12.29 -9.74
N ASN A 96 15.13 -12.55 -10.81
CA ASN A 96 13.77 -13.10 -10.80
C ASN A 96 12.78 -12.21 -10.03
N ILE A 97 12.99 -10.90 -10.03
CA ILE A 97 12.11 -9.89 -9.44
C ILE A 97 11.37 -9.18 -10.59
N ARG A 98 10.05 -9.06 -10.49
CA ARG A 98 9.22 -8.31 -11.43
C ARG A 98 9.00 -6.88 -10.94
N ILE A 99 8.81 -5.93 -11.85
CA ILE A 99 8.46 -4.55 -11.51
C ILE A 99 6.97 -4.34 -11.76
N ILE A 100 6.26 -3.89 -10.72
CA ILE A 100 4.85 -3.49 -10.76
C ILE A 100 4.84 -1.97 -10.74
N MET A 101 4.23 -1.38 -11.76
CA MET A 101 4.10 0.06 -11.86
C MET A 101 2.79 0.54 -11.23
N ASP A 102 2.83 1.73 -10.64
CA ASP A 102 1.64 2.43 -10.16
C ASP A 102 0.99 3.20 -11.30
N LEU A 103 -0.29 2.98 -11.52
CA LEU A 103 -1.09 3.63 -12.55
C LEU A 103 -2.18 4.49 -11.93
N VAL A 104 -2.11 5.79 -12.16
CA VAL A 104 -3.11 6.77 -11.72
C VAL A 104 -4.09 7.01 -12.87
N LEU A 105 -5.21 6.30 -12.86
CA LEU A 105 -6.17 6.31 -13.98
C LEU A 105 -7.45 7.09 -13.71
N ASN A 106 -7.65 7.54 -12.46
CA ASN A 106 -8.81 8.32 -12.06
C ASN A 106 -8.71 9.80 -12.47
N HIS A 107 -7.49 10.34 -12.47
CA HIS A 107 -7.18 11.75 -12.71
C HIS A 107 -5.80 11.89 -13.36
N SER A 108 -5.50 13.07 -13.86
CA SER A 108 -4.15 13.44 -14.29
C SER A 108 -3.70 14.73 -13.58
N SER A 109 -2.45 15.14 -13.76
CA SER A 109 -2.05 16.51 -13.43
C SER A 109 -2.81 17.53 -14.27
N ASP A 110 -3.06 18.72 -13.71
CA ASP A 110 -3.51 19.88 -14.48
C ASP A 110 -2.46 20.35 -15.50
N GLU A 111 -1.19 19.93 -15.35
CA GLU A 111 -0.12 20.18 -16.31
C GLU A 111 -0.05 19.11 -17.42
N HIS A 112 -0.86 18.04 -17.35
CA HIS A 112 -0.93 17.05 -18.42
C HIS A 112 -1.40 17.69 -19.73
N ARG A 113 -0.79 17.29 -20.86
CA ARG A 113 -1.15 17.82 -22.19
C ARG A 113 -2.66 17.79 -22.47
N TRP A 114 -3.34 16.72 -22.07
CA TRP A 114 -4.78 16.62 -22.28
C TRP A 114 -5.55 17.73 -21.57
N PHE A 115 -5.20 18.05 -20.32
CA PHE A 115 -5.89 19.10 -19.57
C PHE A 115 -5.51 20.49 -20.08
N GLN A 116 -4.24 20.70 -20.43
CA GLN A 116 -3.79 21.96 -21.02
C GLN A 116 -4.50 22.27 -22.35
N GLU A 117 -4.85 21.24 -23.14
CA GLU A 117 -5.67 21.39 -24.34
C GLU A 117 -7.17 21.55 -23.97
N ALA A 118 -7.69 20.73 -23.05
CA ALA A 118 -9.09 20.75 -22.65
C ALA A 118 -9.58 22.11 -22.17
N LYS A 119 -8.74 22.85 -21.43
CA LYS A 119 -9.09 24.18 -20.90
C LYS A 119 -9.01 25.32 -21.89
N LYS A 120 -8.56 25.10 -23.16
CA LYS A 120 -8.48 26.16 -24.16
C LYS A 120 -9.83 26.54 -24.77
N SER A 121 -10.72 25.56 -24.95
CA SER A 121 -12.03 25.77 -25.55
C SER A 121 -12.95 24.58 -25.29
N LYS A 122 -14.26 24.83 -25.16
CA LYS A 122 -15.30 23.79 -25.09
C LYS A 122 -15.35 22.91 -26.34
N ASP A 123 -14.90 23.41 -27.49
CA ASP A 123 -14.85 22.68 -28.78
C ASP A 123 -13.52 21.91 -28.97
N ASN A 124 -12.58 22.00 -28.04
CA ASN A 124 -11.31 21.30 -28.14
C ASN A 124 -11.54 19.77 -28.05
N PRO A 125 -10.89 18.96 -28.92
CA PRO A 125 -11.03 17.49 -28.91
C PRO A 125 -10.73 16.82 -27.56
N TYR A 126 -9.92 17.46 -26.71
CA TYR A 126 -9.58 16.98 -25.38
C TYR A 126 -10.53 17.48 -24.28
N HIS A 127 -11.45 18.40 -24.59
CA HIS A 127 -12.31 18.99 -23.57
C HIS A 127 -13.08 17.91 -22.78
N ASP A 128 -13.73 16.99 -23.50
CA ASP A 128 -14.51 15.90 -22.93
C ASP A 128 -13.65 14.75 -22.33
N TYR A 129 -12.33 14.94 -22.23
CA TYR A 129 -11.46 14.02 -21.49
C TYR A 129 -11.60 14.17 -19.97
N TYR A 130 -12.15 15.29 -19.53
CA TYR A 130 -12.37 15.63 -18.13
C TYR A 130 -13.84 15.90 -17.84
N VAL A 131 -14.18 15.96 -16.56
CA VAL A 131 -15.56 16.18 -16.11
C VAL A 131 -15.81 17.67 -15.91
N TRP A 132 -16.62 18.28 -16.76
CA TRP A 132 -16.94 19.71 -16.73
C TRP A 132 -18.43 19.96 -16.44
N ARG A 133 -18.74 21.13 -15.84
CA ARG A 133 -20.13 21.63 -15.70
C ARG A 133 -20.15 23.13 -15.95
N ASP A 134 -21.13 23.57 -16.75
CA ASP A 134 -21.41 25.02 -16.91
C ASP A 134 -21.86 25.61 -15.58
N GLY A 135 -21.50 26.88 -15.34
CA GLY A 135 -21.82 27.52 -14.08
C GLY A 135 -21.57 29.01 -14.07
N LYS A 136 -21.50 29.57 -12.88
CA LYS A 136 -21.09 30.94 -12.59
C LYS A 136 -20.09 30.91 -11.46
N GLU A 137 -19.11 31.79 -11.51
CA GLU A 137 -18.12 31.94 -10.45
C GLU A 137 -18.80 32.05 -9.06
N GLY A 138 -18.30 31.29 -8.10
CA GLY A 138 -18.82 31.23 -6.72
C GLY A 138 -20.11 30.40 -6.55
N VAL A 139 -20.66 29.81 -7.62
CA VAL A 139 -21.84 28.94 -7.57
C VAL A 139 -21.44 27.53 -8.02
N TYR A 140 -21.07 26.70 -7.06
CA TYR A 140 -20.63 25.32 -7.34
C TYR A 140 -21.77 24.45 -7.88
N PRO A 141 -21.47 23.48 -8.79
CA PRO A 141 -22.46 22.54 -9.33
C PRO A 141 -23.19 21.75 -8.23
N ASN A 142 -22.49 21.43 -7.15
CA ASN A 142 -23.05 20.81 -5.93
C ASN A 142 -22.12 21.04 -4.73
N ASP A 143 -22.47 20.46 -3.57
CA ASP A 143 -21.74 20.62 -2.31
C ASP A 143 -20.67 19.54 -2.06
N MET A 144 -20.23 18.82 -3.10
CA MET A 144 -19.18 17.81 -2.96
C MET A 144 -17.85 18.45 -2.52
N ARG A 145 -17.15 17.73 -1.67
CA ARG A 145 -15.85 18.15 -1.14
C ARG A 145 -14.74 17.24 -1.67
N SER A 146 -13.57 17.83 -1.89
CA SER A 146 -12.35 17.11 -2.18
C SER A 146 -11.88 16.30 -0.97
N VAL A 147 -11.21 15.18 -1.21
CA VAL A 147 -10.56 14.36 -0.18
C VAL A 147 -9.48 15.14 0.57
N PHE A 148 -8.79 16.06 -0.12
CA PHE A 148 -7.75 16.90 0.48
C PHE A 148 -8.27 18.24 1.04
N GLY A 149 -9.59 18.38 1.17
CA GLY A 149 -10.23 19.57 1.71
C GLY A 149 -10.73 20.53 0.63
N GLY A 150 -11.65 21.42 1.00
CA GLY A 150 -12.26 22.37 0.07
C GLY A 150 -13.34 21.77 -0.85
N PRO A 151 -13.88 22.57 -1.79
CA PRO A 151 -14.82 22.09 -2.81
C PRO A 151 -14.17 21.09 -3.76
N ALA A 152 -14.96 20.19 -4.36
CA ALA A 152 -14.50 19.27 -5.40
C ALA A 152 -14.65 19.84 -6.84
N TRP A 153 -14.92 21.10 -6.96
CA TRP A 153 -15.12 21.80 -8.23
C TRP A 153 -14.29 23.08 -8.27
N GLU A 154 -13.54 23.29 -9.36
CA GLU A 154 -12.71 24.48 -9.58
C GLU A 154 -13.17 25.26 -10.80
N TRP A 155 -13.26 26.58 -10.66
CA TRP A 155 -13.76 27.50 -11.69
C TRP A 155 -12.70 27.85 -12.73
N VAL A 156 -13.08 27.78 -14.01
CA VAL A 156 -12.25 28.24 -15.14
C VAL A 156 -12.96 29.39 -15.84
N PRO A 157 -12.54 30.64 -15.60
CA PRO A 157 -13.23 31.84 -16.09
C PRO A 157 -13.38 31.88 -17.61
N GLU A 158 -12.35 31.44 -18.35
CA GLU A 158 -12.29 31.49 -19.80
C GLU A 158 -13.34 30.59 -20.46
N LEU A 159 -13.77 29.54 -19.75
CA LEU A 159 -14.76 28.57 -20.21
C LEU A 159 -16.15 28.80 -19.61
N GLU A 160 -16.25 29.62 -18.58
CA GLU A 160 -17.46 29.74 -17.75
C GLU A 160 -17.94 28.35 -17.26
N GLN A 161 -16.97 27.51 -16.84
CA GLN A 161 -17.22 26.13 -16.37
C GLN A 161 -16.41 25.82 -15.12
N TYR A 162 -16.89 24.80 -14.39
CA TYR A 162 -16.16 24.11 -13.35
C TYR A 162 -15.66 22.77 -13.87
N TYR A 163 -14.40 22.39 -13.53
CA TYR A 163 -13.97 21.01 -13.64
C TYR A 163 -14.06 20.30 -12.28
N PHE A 164 -14.27 19.00 -12.33
CA PHE A 164 -14.33 18.15 -11.14
C PHE A 164 -12.94 17.65 -10.76
N HIS A 165 -12.62 17.67 -9.46
CA HIS A 165 -11.42 17.06 -8.88
C HIS A 165 -11.74 16.42 -7.54
N GLN A 166 -11.56 15.11 -7.45
CA GLN A 166 -11.81 14.37 -6.20
C GLN A 166 -10.69 14.61 -5.17
N PHE A 167 -9.47 14.88 -5.63
CA PHE A 167 -8.27 15.12 -4.83
C PHE A 167 -7.82 16.58 -4.93
N SER A 168 -6.54 16.85 -5.15
CA SER A 168 -6.05 18.22 -5.29
C SER A 168 -6.76 18.97 -6.45
N VAL A 169 -6.88 20.29 -6.32
CA VAL A 169 -7.28 21.16 -7.42
C VAL A 169 -6.39 20.98 -8.66
N LYS A 170 -5.16 20.50 -8.48
CA LYS A 170 -4.22 20.18 -9.56
C LYS A 170 -4.36 18.74 -10.13
N GLN A 171 -5.38 18.01 -9.69
CA GLN A 171 -5.65 16.63 -10.12
C GLN A 171 -7.05 16.52 -10.77
N PRO A 172 -7.29 17.14 -11.95
CA PRO A 172 -8.59 17.04 -12.63
C PRO A 172 -8.94 15.60 -12.98
N ASP A 173 -10.18 15.23 -12.69
CA ASP A 173 -10.69 13.86 -12.87
C ASP A 173 -10.98 13.55 -14.34
N LEU A 174 -10.49 12.39 -14.79
CA LEU A 174 -10.71 11.89 -16.16
C LEU A 174 -12.16 11.40 -16.35
N ASN A 175 -12.69 11.64 -17.54
CA ASN A 175 -14.01 11.20 -17.96
C ASN A 175 -13.95 9.81 -18.62
N TRP A 176 -14.12 8.76 -17.84
CA TRP A 176 -14.12 7.38 -18.32
C TRP A 176 -15.33 7.01 -19.20
N GLU A 177 -16.39 7.82 -19.21
CA GLU A 177 -17.49 7.66 -20.19
C GLU A 177 -17.00 7.90 -21.63
N ASN A 178 -15.94 8.69 -21.80
CA ASN A 178 -15.36 8.96 -23.11
C ASN A 178 -14.49 7.79 -23.59
N PRO A 179 -14.87 7.09 -24.68
CA PRO A 179 -14.09 5.93 -25.15
C PRO A 179 -12.70 6.32 -25.68
N LYS A 180 -12.46 7.60 -26.04
CA LYS A 180 -11.13 8.05 -26.44
C LYS A 180 -10.17 8.07 -25.24
N VAL A 181 -10.64 8.51 -24.06
CA VAL A 181 -9.85 8.46 -22.83
C VAL A 181 -9.46 7.03 -22.53
N ARG A 182 -10.42 6.10 -22.57
CA ARG A 182 -10.14 4.68 -22.35
C ARG A 182 -9.11 4.13 -23.33
N ARG A 183 -9.20 4.49 -24.60
CA ARG A 183 -8.24 4.04 -25.63
C ARG A 183 -6.82 4.55 -25.36
N GLU A 184 -6.65 5.83 -25.04
CA GLU A 184 -5.35 6.41 -24.67
C GLU A 184 -4.73 5.67 -23.47
N ILE A 185 -5.55 5.35 -22.47
CA ILE A 185 -5.13 4.59 -21.29
C ILE A 185 -4.68 3.17 -21.68
N TYR A 186 -5.43 2.47 -22.53
CA TYR A 186 -5.07 1.12 -22.97
C TYR A 186 -3.77 1.10 -23.77
N ASP A 187 -3.57 2.04 -24.67
CA ASP A 187 -2.36 2.17 -25.48
C ASP A 187 -1.14 2.46 -24.59
N MET A 188 -1.30 3.29 -23.56
CA MET A 188 -0.26 3.58 -22.57
C MET A 188 0.11 2.32 -21.76
N ILE A 189 -0.86 1.55 -21.29
CA ILE A 189 -0.62 0.31 -20.54
C ILE A 189 0.10 -0.73 -21.40
N LEU A 190 -0.36 -0.92 -22.63
CA LEU A 190 0.29 -1.84 -23.58
C LEU A 190 1.75 -1.45 -23.85
N TRP A 191 2.03 -0.14 -23.96
CA TRP A 191 3.38 0.36 -24.13
C TRP A 191 4.29 0.02 -22.92
N TRP A 192 3.79 0.14 -21.66
CA TRP A 192 4.54 -0.28 -20.49
C TRP A 192 4.75 -1.80 -20.43
N MET A 193 3.76 -2.58 -20.88
CA MET A 193 3.89 -4.03 -21.00
C MET A 193 5.00 -4.40 -22.00
N GLU A 194 5.09 -3.71 -23.14
CA GLU A 194 6.16 -3.90 -24.13
C GLU A 194 7.55 -3.57 -23.55
N LYS A 195 7.66 -2.59 -22.67
CA LYS A 195 8.88 -2.25 -21.94
C LYS A 195 9.24 -3.27 -20.84
N GLY A 196 8.35 -4.20 -20.53
CA GLY A 196 8.61 -5.31 -19.62
C GLY A 196 8.08 -5.12 -18.20
N ALA A 197 7.14 -4.21 -17.99
CA ALA A 197 6.40 -4.14 -16.72
C ALA A 197 5.80 -5.51 -16.38
N GLY A 198 6.02 -5.99 -15.14
CA GLY A 198 5.56 -7.30 -14.67
C GLY A 198 4.17 -7.25 -14.04
N GLY A 199 3.60 -6.07 -13.92
CA GLY A 199 2.26 -5.85 -13.36
C GLY A 199 1.95 -4.39 -13.11
N PHE A 200 0.75 -4.16 -12.58
CA PHE A 200 0.25 -2.83 -12.30
C PHE A 200 -0.54 -2.76 -10.99
N ARG A 201 -0.31 -1.73 -10.21
CA ARG A 201 -1.18 -1.30 -9.13
C ARG A 201 -2.01 -0.12 -9.64
N LEU A 202 -3.32 -0.17 -9.47
CA LEU A 202 -4.25 0.83 -10.00
C LEU A 202 -4.77 1.68 -8.85
N ASP A 203 -4.35 2.94 -8.87
CA ASP A 203 -4.69 3.96 -7.89
C ASP A 203 -6.18 4.26 -7.91
N VAL A 204 -6.82 4.26 -6.74
CA VAL A 204 -8.24 4.56 -6.51
C VAL A 204 -9.18 4.10 -7.63
N ILE A 205 -8.96 2.87 -8.12
CA ILE A 205 -9.63 2.36 -9.33
C ILE A 205 -11.14 2.22 -9.17
N ASP A 206 -11.65 2.17 -7.95
CA ASP A 206 -13.08 2.17 -7.66
C ASP A 206 -13.78 3.52 -7.92
N GLN A 207 -13.01 4.56 -8.28
CA GLN A 207 -13.50 5.92 -8.54
C GLN A 207 -13.60 6.28 -10.03
N ILE A 208 -13.15 5.43 -10.97
CA ILE A 208 -13.14 5.78 -12.40
C ILE A 208 -14.54 5.95 -13.01
N ALA A 209 -15.56 5.26 -12.48
CA ALA A 209 -16.94 5.34 -12.94
C ALA A 209 -17.80 6.30 -12.09
N LYS A 210 -17.22 7.41 -11.67
CA LYS A 210 -17.90 8.44 -10.88
C LYS A 210 -19.08 9.07 -11.60
N GLU A 211 -20.11 9.43 -10.85
CA GLU A 211 -21.25 10.23 -11.31
C GLU A 211 -21.42 11.46 -10.39
N PRO A 212 -20.66 12.54 -10.61
CA PRO A 212 -20.64 13.69 -9.69
C PRO A 212 -21.99 14.39 -9.51
N ASP A 213 -22.85 14.38 -10.53
CA ASP A 213 -24.21 14.96 -10.44
C ASP A 213 -25.10 14.19 -9.45
N GLN A 214 -24.84 12.90 -9.26
CA GLN A 214 -25.51 12.04 -8.27
C GLN A 214 -24.71 11.93 -6.97
N LYS A 215 -23.59 12.64 -6.85
CA LYS A 215 -22.64 12.59 -5.73
C LYS A 215 -22.07 11.19 -5.50
N ILE A 216 -21.91 10.42 -6.58
CA ILE A 216 -21.26 9.10 -6.56
C ILE A 216 -19.79 9.30 -6.93
N THR A 217 -18.89 9.00 -6.00
CA THR A 217 -17.44 9.10 -6.20
C THR A 217 -16.80 7.75 -6.44
N ASN A 218 -17.27 6.71 -5.78
CA ASN A 218 -16.75 5.35 -5.90
C ASN A 218 -17.87 4.35 -6.18
N ASN A 219 -17.50 3.19 -6.72
CA ASN A 219 -18.43 2.10 -7.05
C ASN A 219 -19.59 2.53 -7.96
N GLY A 220 -19.35 3.43 -8.90
CA GLY A 220 -20.36 3.86 -9.86
C GLY A 220 -20.91 2.71 -10.70
N PRO A 221 -22.09 2.85 -11.29
CA PRO A 221 -22.85 1.72 -11.88
C PRO A 221 -22.14 1.04 -13.05
N ARG A 222 -21.23 1.73 -13.76
CA ARG A 222 -20.45 1.18 -14.87
C ARG A 222 -19.04 0.73 -14.53
N LEU A 223 -18.68 0.73 -13.22
CA LEU A 223 -17.31 0.47 -12.79
C LEU A 223 -16.77 -0.87 -13.30
N HIS A 224 -17.46 -1.96 -13.04
CA HIS A 224 -17.02 -3.28 -13.45
C HIS A 224 -17.04 -3.47 -14.98
N GLU A 225 -17.93 -2.78 -15.71
CA GLU A 225 -17.90 -2.73 -17.18
C GLU A 225 -16.59 -2.14 -17.68
N PHE A 226 -16.17 -0.99 -17.13
CA PHE A 226 -14.93 -0.34 -17.51
C PHE A 226 -13.69 -1.16 -17.13
N ILE A 227 -13.67 -1.77 -15.96
CA ILE A 227 -12.55 -2.61 -15.52
C ILE A 227 -12.43 -3.88 -16.39
N GLN A 228 -13.54 -4.52 -16.73
CA GLN A 228 -13.55 -5.69 -17.61
C GLN A 228 -13.11 -5.32 -19.04
N GLU A 229 -13.50 -4.15 -19.56
CA GLU A 229 -13.02 -3.63 -20.83
C GLU A 229 -11.51 -3.40 -20.76
N LEU A 230 -11.02 -2.71 -19.72
CA LEU A 230 -9.60 -2.46 -19.47
C LEU A 230 -8.80 -3.77 -19.41
N SER A 231 -9.24 -4.75 -18.62
CA SER A 231 -8.57 -6.04 -18.47
C SER A 231 -8.48 -6.78 -19.81
N ARG A 232 -9.59 -6.88 -20.54
CA ARG A 232 -9.64 -7.53 -21.86
C ARG A 232 -8.73 -6.86 -22.89
N GLU A 233 -8.69 -5.52 -22.89
CA GLU A 233 -7.89 -4.76 -23.86
C GLU A 233 -6.41 -4.71 -23.49
N THR A 234 -6.03 -5.00 -22.24
CA THR A 234 -4.65 -4.88 -21.76
C THR A 234 -4.17 -6.12 -21.00
N PHE A 235 -4.56 -6.30 -19.76
CA PHE A 235 -3.94 -7.22 -18.79
C PHE A 235 -4.02 -8.68 -19.21
N GLN A 236 -5.12 -9.10 -19.83
CA GLN A 236 -5.28 -10.48 -20.34
C GLN A 236 -4.33 -10.83 -21.50
N LYS A 237 -3.61 -9.84 -22.04
CA LYS A 237 -2.61 -10.06 -23.11
C LYS A 237 -1.23 -10.44 -22.57
N GLY A 238 -1.03 -10.50 -21.25
CA GLY A 238 0.26 -10.79 -20.62
C GLY A 238 0.15 -11.62 -19.35
N ASP A 239 1.31 -12.15 -18.89
CA ASP A 239 1.45 -12.83 -17.59
C ASP A 239 1.77 -11.79 -16.50
N LEU A 240 0.77 -11.05 -16.08
CA LEU A 240 0.88 -9.91 -15.19
C LEU A 240 0.24 -10.17 -13.83
N ILE A 241 0.70 -9.45 -12.82
CA ILE A 241 -0.05 -9.23 -11.59
C ILE A 241 -0.74 -7.88 -11.68
N THR A 242 -2.00 -7.82 -11.25
CA THR A 242 -2.75 -6.56 -11.17
C THR A 242 -3.41 -6.45 -9.80
N VAL A 243 -3.32 -5.27 -9.20
CA VAL A 243 -3.94 -5.00 -7.90
C VAL A 243 -4.65 -3.66 -7.93
N GLY A 244 -5.94 -3.66 -7.61
CA GLY A 244 -6.74 -2.44 -7.49
C GLY A 244 -6.70 -1.88 -6.07
N GLU A 245 -6.50 -0.59 -5.92
CA GLU A 245 -6.79 0.10 -4.67
C GLU A 245 -8.27 0.44 -4.63
N THR A 246 -9.00 -0.12 -3.65
CA THR A 246 -10.45 -0.03 -3.58
C THR A 246 -10.93 0.29 -2.16
N TRP A 247 -11.08 1.58 -1.87
CA TRP A 247 -11.55 2.06 -0.56
C TRP A 247 -13.01 1.70 -0.28
N GLY A 248 -13.82 1.60 -1.34
CA GLY A 248 -15.23 1.28 -1.27
C GLY A 248 -15.57 -0.21 -1.42
N ALA A 249 -14.57 -1.11 -1.44
CA ALA A 249 -14.82 -2.53 -1.62
C ALA A 249 -15.42 -3.18 -0.38
N ASP A 250 -16.53 -3.87 -0.56
CA ASP A 250 -17.03 -4.92 0.31
C ASP A 250 -16.67 -6.31 -0.27
N ILE A 251 -17.05 -7.36 0.43
CA ILE A 251 -16.76 -8.73 0.02
C ILE A 251 -17.35 -9.07 -1.35
N GLU A 252 -18.58 -8.65 -1.63
CA GLU A 252 -19.25 -8.99 -2.90
C GLU A 252 -18.59 -8.30 -4.09
N ARG A 253 -18.16 -7.05 -3.91
CA ARG A 253 -17.37 -6.35 -4.93
C ARG A 253 -15.97 -6.94 -5.07
N ALA A 254 -15.34 -7.32 -3.96
CA ALA A 254 -14.01 -7.95 -4.01
C ALA A 254 -14.01 -9.29 -4.78
N LYS A 255 -15.11 -10.06 -4.72
CA LYS A 255 -15.29 -11.26 -5.55
C LYS A 255 -15.35 -10.93 -7.04
N LEU A 256 -15.92 -9.78 -7.43
CA LEU A 256 -15.93 -9.33 -8.82
C LEU A 256 -14.52 -8.90 -9.25
N TYR A 257 -13.89 -8.01 -8.48
CA TYR A 257 -12.55 -7.49 -8.78
C TYR A 257 -11.49 -8.58 -8.92
N SER A 258 -11.53 -9.61 -8.09
CA SER A 258 -10.52 -10.68 -8.04
C SER A 258 -11.08 -12.05 -8.41
N ASN A 259 -12.05 -12.08 -9.33
CA ASN A 259 -12.66 -13.31 -9.82
C ASN A 259 -11.57 -14.23 -10.40
N PRO A 260 -11.55 -15.52 -10.03
CA PRO A 260 -10.63 -16.51 -10.58
C PRO A 260 -10.65 -16.67 -12.11
N ASP A 261 -11.72 -16.21 -12.78
CA ASP A 261 -11.79 -16.21 -14.24
C ASP A 261 -10.86 -15.19 -14.92
N GLY A 262 -10.25 -14.27 -14.13
CA GLY A 262 -9.33 -13.26 -14.62
C GLY A 262 -9.99 -12.12 -15.39
N SER A 263 -11.31 -11.94 -15.24
CA SER A 263 -12.06 -10.91 -15.96
C SER A 263 -11.68 -9.48 -15.54
N GLU A 264 -11.18 -9.28 -14.33
CA GLU A 264 -10.77 -7.97 -13.80
C GLU A 264 -9.31 -8.01 -13.31
N PHE A 265 -9.05 -8.01 -12.00
CA PHE A 265 -7.71 -7.96 -11.41
C PHE A 265 -7.28 -9.30 -10.81
N SER A 266 -6.00 -9.43 -10.48
CA SER A 266 -5.50 -10.54 -9.69
C SER A 266 -5.98 -10.48 -8.24
N MET A 267 -6.07 -9.28 -7.68
CA MET A 267 -6.44 -8.99 -6.28
C MET A 267 -6.81 -7.53 -6.06
N VAL A 268 -7.28 -7.21 -4.87
CA VAL A 268 -7.55 -5.83 -4.45
C VAL A 268 -6.99 -5.53 -3.06
N PHE A 269 -6.60 -4.28 -2.84
CA PHE A 269 -6.43 -3.72 -1.51
C PHE A 269 -7.79 -3.30 -0.97
N GLN A 270 -8.18 -3.85 0.16
CA GLN A 270 -9.34 -3.45 0.95
C GLN A 270 -8.88 -2.76 2.24
N PHE A 271 -9.67 -1.83 2.75
CA PHE A 271 -9.26 -0.98 3.86
C PHE A 271 -10.14 -1.12 5.12
N GLU A 272 -11.03 -2.12 5.17
CA GLU A 272 -11.94 -2.29 6.31
C GLU A 272 -11.18 -2.45 7.64
N HIS A 273 -10.09 -3.23 7.65
CA HIS A 273 -9.26 -3.41 8.84
C HIS A 273 -8.47 -2.14 9.21
N ILE A 274 -8.10 -1.33 8.20
CA ILE A 274 -7.31 -0.10 8.39
C ILE A 274 -8.11 1.00 9.11
N CYS A 275 -9.44 1.01 8.97
CA CYS A 275 -10.31 2.02 9.57
C CYS A 275 -10.70 1.72 11.02
N LEU A 276 -10.22 0.64 11.64
CA LEU A 276 -10.69 0.19 12.96
C LEU A 276 -10.20 1.04 14.14
N ASP A 277 -9.08 1.73 14.00
CA ASP A 277 -8.47 2.56 15.04
C ASP A 277 -8.77 4.05 14.89
N GLN A 278 -9.97 4.35 14.40
CA GLN A 278 -10.53 5.70 14.32
C GLN A 278 -11.88 5.78 15.02
N GLN A 279 -12.24 6.96 15.51
CA GLN A 279 -13.54 7.19 16.16
C GLN A 279 -14.66 7.05 15.14
N LYS A 280 -15.71 6.31 15.50
CA LYS A 280 -16.84 6.04 14.61
C LYS A 280 -17.47 7.33 14.07
N GLY A 281 -17.58 7.42 12.75
CA GLY A 281 -18.20 8.56 12.06
C GLY A 281 -17.34 9.82 12.01
N LYS A 282 -16.07 9.72 12.38
CA LYS A 282 -15.08 10.79 12.28
C LYS A 282 -13.99 10.49 11.27
N SER A 283 -13.07 11.41 11.08
CA SER A 283 -11.93 11.26 10.18
C SER A 283 -10.84 10.33 10.74
N LYS A 284 -9.88 9.93 9.88
CA LYS A 284 -8.71 9.13 10.31
C LYS A 284 -7.88 9.82 11.41
N TRP A 285 -7.95 11.14 11.49
CA TRP A 285 -7.23 11.97 12.45
C TRP A 285 -7.78 11.89 13.88
N ASP A 286 -9.00 11.36 14.03
CA ASP A 286 -9.65 11.14 15.32
C ASP A 286 -9.37 9.74 15.83
N VAL A 287 -8.18 9.56 16.41
CA VAL A 287 -7.61 8.27 16.80
C VAL A 287 -8.45 7.59 17.88
N ALA A 288 -8.58 6.28 17.81
CA ALA A 288 -9.16 5.41 18.83
C ALA A 288 -8.25 4.19 19.07
N PRO A 289 -8.32 3.54 20.23
CA PRO A 289 -7.63 2.27 20.46
C PRO A 289 -8.07 1.20 19.45
N LEU A 290 -7.13 0.35 19.00
CA LEU A 290 -7.45 -0.77 18.14
C LEU A 290 -8.32 -1.81 18.85
N PRO A 291 -9.53 -2.12 18.37
CA PRO A 291 -10.36 -3.19 18.92
C PRO A 291 -9.89 -4.55 18.34
N VAL A 292 -8.98 -5.24 19.04
CA VAL A 292 -8.34 -6.48 18.55
C VAL A 292 -9.37 -7.55 18.18
N VAL A 293 -10.43 -7.73 18.97
CA VAL A 293 -11.53 -8.66 18.63
C VAL A 293 -12.14 -8.31 17.27
N LYS A 294 -12.39 -7.03 17.01
CA LYS A 294 -12.94 -6.58 15.73
C LYS A 294 -11.97 -6.78 14.57
N LEU A 295 -10.67 -6.54 14.81
CA LEU A 295 -9.62 -6.81 13.81
C LEU A 295 -9.63 -8.28 13.40
N LYS A 296 -9.66 -9.19 14.35
CA LYS A 296 -9.76 -10.65 14.09
C LYS A 296 -10.98 -11.01 13.26
N GLN A 297 -12.14 -10.49 13.64
CA GLN A 297 -13.40 -10.73 12.94
C GLN A 297 -13.39 -10.23 11.50
N VAL A 298 -12.87 -9.01 11.26
CA VAL A 298 -12.75 -8.44 9.91
C VAL A 298 -11.82 -9.30 9.06
N LEU A 299 -10.60 -9.59 9.55
CA LEU A 299 -9.65 -10.39 8.78
C LEU A 299 -10.17 -11.81 8.52
N ALA A 300 -10.78 -12.46 9.52
CA ALA A 300 -11.39 -13.78 9.34
C ALA A 300 -12.54 -13.78 8.32
N LYS A 301 -13.36 -12.74 8.31
CA LYS A 301 -14.41 -12.56 7.29
C LYS A 301 -13.80 -12.55 5.89
N TRP A 302 -12.79 -11.70 5.64
CA TRP A 302 -12.12 -11.61 4.35
C TRP A 302 -11.41 -12.91 3.94
N GLN A 303 -10.81 -13.63 4.92
CA GLN A 303 -10.19 -14.93 4.66
C GLN A 303 -11.22 -15.99 4.23
N ARG A 304 -12.35 -16.09 4.91
CA ARG A 304 -13.38 -17.10 4.62
C ARG A 304 -14.14 -16.80 3.34
N GLU A 305 -14.57 -15.55 3.19
CA GLU A 305 -15.50 -15.17 2.11
C GLU A 305 -14.81 -15.08 0.73
N LEU A 306 -13.50 -14.84 0.67
CA LEU A 306 -12.76 -14.85 -0.60
C LEU A 306 -12.12 -16.20 -0.92
N HIS A 307 -12.13 -17.16 0.02
CA HIS A 307 -11.55 -18.48 -0.25
C HIS A 307 -12.24 -19.18 -1.44
N GLY A 308 -11.45 -19.51 -2.47
CA GLY A 308 -11.95 -20.17 -3.67
C GLY A 308 -12.70 -19.29 -4.69
N CYS A 309 -13.04 -18.05 -4.36
CA CYS A 309 -13.82 -17.17 -5.25
C CYS A 309 -13.24 -15.76 -5.42
N GLY A 310 -12.11 -15.48 -4.80
CA GLY A 310 -11.37 -14.23 -4.91
C GLY A 310 -9.96 -14.36 -4.33
N TRP A 311 -9.25 -13.24 -4.21
CA TRP A 311 -7.90 -13.23 -3.66
C TRP A 311 -7.60 -11.96 -2.88
N ASN A 312 -7.01 -12.10 -1.69
CA ASN A 312 -6.63 -10.97 -0.83
C ASN A 312 -5.24 -10.42 -1.17
N SER A 313 -5.07 -9.11 -1.10
CA SER A 313 -3.78 -8.48 -0.83
C SER A 313 -3.61 -8.34 0.68
N LEU A 314 -2.49 -8.80 1.21
CA LEU A 314 -2.22 -8.77 2.65
C LEU A 314 -1.23 -7.64 2.95
N PHE A 315 -1.62 -6.67 3.76
CA PHE A 315 -0.77 -5.55 4.13
C PHE A 315 -1.15 -4.97 5.49
N TRP A 316 -0.19 -4.41 6.18
CA TRP A 316 -0.41 -3.64 7.40
C TRP A 316 -0.29 -2.14 7.17
N ASN A 317 0.64 -1.72 6.31
CA ASN A 317 0.88 -0.33 5.98
C ASN A 317 1.37 -0.19 4.53
N ASN A 318 1.41 1.07 4.07
CA ASN A 318 1.92 1.49 2.78
C ASN A 318 2.45 2.93 2.90
N HIS A 319 2.69 3.61 1.79
CA HIS A 319 3.15 5.01 1.75
C HIS A 319 2.13 6.06 2.25
N ASP A 320 0.87 5.66 2.46
CA ASP A 320 -0.23 6.52 2.96
C ASP A 320 -0.64 6.21 4.41
N LEU A 321 -0.03 5.19 5.01
CA LEU A 321 -0.36 4.71 6.34
C LEU A 321 0.86 4.79 7.26
N PRO A 322 0.68 5.09 8.56
CA PRO A 322 1.79 5.14 9.50
C PRO A 322 2.46 3.78 9.65
N ARG A 323 3.69 3.77 10.16
CA ARG A 323 4.46 2.55 10.43
C ARG A 323 3.71 1.62 11.38
N ILE A 324 3.51 0.37 10.99
CA ILE A 324 2.66 -0.57 11.72
C ILE A 324 3.14 -0.87 13.14
N VAL A 325 4.44 -0.90 13.35
CA VAL A 325 5.02 -1.14 14.69
C VAL A 325 4.62 -0.03 15.67
N SER A 326 4.60 1.23 15.22
CA SER A 326 4.15 2.35 16.05
C SER A 326 2.62 2.43 16.16
N ARG A 327 1.91 1.95 15.15
CA ARG A 327 0.45 2.05 15.09
C ARG A 327 -0.24 0.98 15.94
N TRP A 328 0.15 -0.28 15.79
CA TRP A 328 -0.51 -1.44 16.42
C TRP A 328 0.44 -2.36 17.18
N GLY A 329 1.75 -2.14 17.08
CA GLY A 329 2.77 -2.82 17.85
C GLY A 329 3.20 -2.02 19.10
N ASN A 330 4.47 -2.14 19.42
CA ASN A 330 5.13 -1.37 20.49
C ASN A 330 6.49 -0.89 19.95
N ASP A 331 6.61 0.39 19.68
CA ASP A 331 7.82 0.99 19.09
C ASP A 331 8.92 1.33 20.11
N GLN A 332 8.75 0.88 21.35
CA GLN A 332 9.67 1.09 22.46
C GLN A 332 10.30 -0.25 22.89
N LYS A 333 9.90 -0.77 24.05
CA LYS A 333 10.49 -1.93 24.69
C LYS A 333 10.37 -3.23 23.86
N TYR A 334 9.24 -3.42 23.19
CA TYR A 334 8.91 -4.64 22.46
C TYR A 334 8.87 -4.43 20.93
N ARG A 335 9.71 -3.52 20.40
CA ARG A 335 9.72 -3.20 18.96
C ARG A 335 9.96 -4.44 18.10
N VAL A 336 10.97 -5.21 18.42
CA VAL A 336 11.36 -6.40 17.64
C VAL A 336 10.30 -7.49 17.75
N GLU A 337 9.85 -7.77 18.96
CA GLU A 337 8.84 -8.81 19.21
C GLU A 337 7.52 -8.44 18.52
N SER A 338 7.07 -7.19 18.63
CA SER A 338 5.81 -6.76 18.01
C SER A 338 5.90 -6.68 16.48
N ALA A 339 7.03 -6.27 15.92
CA ALA A 339 7.26 -6.31 14.47
C ALA A 339 7.14 -7.74 13.93
N LYS A 340 7.80 -8.69 14.58
CA LYS A 340 7.75 -10.11 14.21
C LYS A 340 6.37 -10.73 14.44
N MET A 341 5.67 -10.34 15.51
CA MET A 341 4.30 -10.79 15.78
C MET A 341 3.34 -10.35 14.66
N LEU A 342 3.38 -9.07 14.28
CA LEU A 342 2.57 -8.54 13.17
C LEU A 342 2.87 -9.26 11.86
N ALA A 343 4.16 -9.49 11.55
CA ALA A 343 4.58 -10.26 10.37
C ALA A 343 4.03 -11.69 10.39
N THR A 344 4.12 -12.38 11.54
CA THR A 344 3.63 -13.75 11.70
C THR A 344 2.15 -13.84 11.39
N LEU A 345 1.34 -12.95 11.96
CA LEU A 345 -0.10 -12.94 11.76
C LEU A 345 -0.47 -12.70 10.28
N LEU A 346 0.19 -11.76 9.61
CA LEU A 346 -0.14 -11.43 8.23
C LEU A 346 0.28 -12.52 7.25
N HIS A 347 1.54 -12.99 7.35
CA HIS A 347 2.10 -13.95 6.41
C HIS A 347 1.51 -15.36 6.53
N GLY A 348 0.86 -15.69 7.64
CA GLY A 348 0.11 -16.94 7.80
C GLY A 348 -1.24 -16.97 7.10
N MET A 349 -1.76 -15.84 6.63
CA MET A 349 -3.07 -15.72 5.97
C MET A 349 -3.01 -16.06 4.47
N GLN A 350 -4.17 -16.39 3.88
CA GLN A 350 -4.33 -16.55 2.45
C GLN A 350 -4.41 -15.18 1.76
N GLY A 351 -3.58 -14.98 0.75
CA GLY A 351 -3.47 -13.74 -0.01
C GLY A 351 -2.02 -13.49 -0.40
N THR A 352 -1.74 -12.44 -1.13
CA THR A 352 -0.38 -12.02 -1.51
C THR A 352 0.11 -10.96 -0.52
N PRO A 353 1.18 -11.23 0.27
CA PRO A 353 1.73 -10.24 1.19
C PRO A 353 2.44 -9.11 0.47
N TYR A 354 2.21 -7.89 0.96
CA TYR A 354 2.91 -6.66 0.57
C TYR A 354 3.70 -6.13 1.76
N ILE A 355 5.01 -6.05 1.61
CA ILE A 355 5.93 -5.50 2.60
C ILE A 355 6.24 -4.07 2.18
N TYR A 356 5.94 -3.09 3.01
CA TYR A 356 6.34 -1.72 2.75
C TYR A 356 7.78 -1.48 3.19
N GLN A 357 8.57 -0.71 2.39
CA GLN A 357 9.98 -0.42 2.70
C GLN A 357 10.20 -0.03 4.15
N GLY A 358 11.14 -0.71 4.83
CA GLY A 358 11.46 -0.52 6.25
C GLY A 358 10.60 -1.32 7.22
N GLU A 359 9.54 -1.99 6.78
CA GLU A 359 8.75 -2.89 7.62
C GLU A 359 9.59 -4.09 8.08
N GLU A 360 10.43 -4.62 7.19
CA GLU A 360 11.39 -5.69 7.46
C GLU A 360 12.53 -5.29 8.42
N LEU A 361 12.67 -4.00 8.73
CA LEU A 361 13.59 -3.48 9.74
C LEU A 361 12.89 -3.15 11.07
N GLY A 362 11.56 -3.21 11.09
CA GLY A 362 10.76 -2.68 12.19
C GLY A 362 10.92 -1.17 12.36
N MET A 363 11.01 -0.40 11.25
CA MET A 363 11.02 1.07 11.29
C MET A 363 9.76 1.61 11.96
N THR A 364 9.91 2.74 12.65
CA THR A 364 8.86 3.35 13.47
C THR A 364 8.42 4.70 12.90
N ASN A 365 7.32 5.24 13.42
CA ASN A 365 6.90 6.60 13.13
C ASN A 365 7.97 7.60 13.56
N VAL A 366 8.00 8.74 12.89
CA VAL A 366 8.79 9.91 13.28
C VAL A 366 7.95 10.86 14.12
N ARG A 367 8.61 11.66 14.96
CA ARG A 367 7.97 12.70 15.78
C ARG A 367 8.72 14.02 15.57
N PHE A 368 8.47 14.69 14.46
CA PHE A 368 8.99 16.02 14.23
C PHE A 368 8.33 17.03 15.18
N ALA A 369 9.14 17.97 15.66
CA ALA A 369 8.68 18.90 16.70
C ALA A 369 7.75 20.01 16.18
N ASP A 370 7.89 20.37 14.90
CA ASP A 370 7.17 21.48 14.29
C ASP A 370 6.54 21.09 12.96
N ILE A 371 5.38 21.67 12.65
CA ILE A 371 4.64 21.40 11.41
C ILE A 371 5.45 21.73 10.15
N SER A 372 6.38 22.67 10.22
CA SER A 372 7.24 23.04 9.08
C SER A 372 8.20 21.93 8.62
N GLN A 373 8.40 20.89 9.44
CA GLN A 373 9.22 19.73 9.11
C GLN A 373 8.44 18.68 8.30
N TYR A 374 7.12 18.82 8.19
CA TYR A 374 6.26 17.92 7.41
C TYR A 374 6.08 18.44 5.99
N GLN A 375 5.96 17.53 5.02
CA GLN A 375 5.86 17.83 3.60
C GLN A 375 4.52 17.38 2.99
N ASP A 376 3.80 16.50 3.66
CA ASP A 376 2.56 15.91 3.17
C ASP A 376 1.41 16.92 3.12
N ILE A 377 0.85 17.13 1.92
CA ILE A 377 -0.24 18.09 1.66
C ILE A 377 -1.49 17.80 2.53
N GLU A 378 -1.85 16.54 2.72
CA GLU A 378 -3.00 16.16 3.55
C GLU A 378 -2.78 16.56 5.02
N THR A 379 -1.57 16.30 5.53
CA THR A 379 -1.17 16.69 6.90
C THR A 379 -1.20 18.20 7.09
N LEU A 380 -0.65 18.96 6.14
CA LEU A 380 -0.58 20.41 6.19
C LEU A 380 -1.97 21.06 6.12
N ASN A 381 -2.83 20.57 5.24
CA ASN A 381 -4.20 21.05 5.12
C ASN A 381 -5.02 20.75 6.38
N MET A 382 -4.95 19.52 6.90
CA MET A 382 -5.63 19.14 8.15
C MET A 382 -5.16 19.98 9.32
N TYR A 383 -3.85 20.24 9.44
CA TYR A 383 -3.31 21.09 10.49
C TYR A 383 -3.94 22.49 10.48
N LYS A 384 -4.04 23.10 9.30
CA LYS A 384 -4.66 24.42 9.12
C LYS A 384 -6.15 24.39 9.43
N GLU A 385 -6.90 23.43 8.86
CA GLU A 385 -8.35 23.31 9.08
C GLU A 385 -8.67 23.14 10.58
N ARG A 386 -7.95 22.26 11.29
CA ARG A 386 -8.18 22.04 12.72
C ARG A 386 -7.80 23.22 13.60
N LEU A 387 -6.78 24.00 13.23
CA LEU A 387 -6.50 25.27 13.90
C LEU A 387 -7.67 26.25 13.76
N ASP A 388 -8.24 26.38 12.56
CA ASP A 388 -9.38 27.24 12.28
C ASP A 388 -10.66 26.76 13.03
N GLU A 389 -10.78 25.45 13.27
CA GLU A 389 -11.83 24.82 14.08
C GLU A 389 -11.60 24.96 15.60
N GLY A 390 -10.43 25.47 16.03
CA GLY A 390 -10.12 25.75 17.43
C GLY A 390 -9.45 24.60 18.20
N TYR A 391 -8.94 23.57 17.52
CA TYR A 391 -8.10 22.54 18.17
C TYR A 391 -6.77 23.13 18.63
N SER A 392 -6.22 22.63 19.73
CA SER A 392 -4.88 22.98 20.18
C SER A 392 -3.81 22.37 19.27
N LYS A 393 -2.62 22.99 19.21
CA LYS A 393 -1.49 22.44 18.45
C LYS A 393 -1.08 21.06 18.95
N GLU A 394 -1.16 20.83 20.26
CA GLU A 394 -0.84 19.56 20.91
C GLU A 394 -1.78 18.45 20.44
N GLU A 395 -3.08 18.70 20.36
CA GLU A 395 -4.07 17.74 19.86
C GLU A 395 -3.83 17.42 18.39
N ILE A 396 -3.57 18.44 17.57
CA ILE A 396 -3.30 18.26 16.14
C ILE A 396 -2.01 17.47 15.92
N MET A 397 -0.93 17.82 16.60
CA MET A 397 0.35 17.11 16.50
C MET A 397 0.25 15.66 16.98
N HIS A 398 -0.57 15.39 18.02
CA HIS A 398 -0.85 14.01 18.44
C HIS A 398 -1.48 13.19 17.30
N SER A 399 -2.45 13.74 16.59
CA SER A 399 -3.06 13.09 15.42
C SER A 399 -2.03 12.86 14.29
N ILE A 400 -1.16 13.84 14.03
CA ILE A 400 -0.10 13.76 13.01
C ILE A 400 0.91 12.65 13.37
N TYR A 401 1.36 12.58 14.63
CA TYR A 401 2.26 11.53 15.09
C TYR A 401 1.66 10.13 14.92
N ALA A 402 0.35 10.00 15.08
CA ALA A 402 -0.34 8.72 14.97
C ALA A 402 -0.67 8.34 13.52
N LYS A 403 -1.04 9.32 12.67
CA LYS A 403 -1.72 9.05 11.38
C LYS A 403 -1.13 9.77 10.17
N GLY A 404 -0.18 10.70 10.34
CA GLY A 404 0.42 11.45 9.22
C GLY A 404 1.17 10.53 8.26
N ARG A 405 1.03 10.80 6.95
CA ARG A 405 1.64 9.99 5.88
C ARG A 405 3.18 10.08 5.89
N ASP A 406 3.76 11.20 6.31
CA ASP A 406 5.22 11.36 6.39
C ASP A 406 5.89 10.39 7.36
N ASN A 407 5.16 9.78 8.31
CA ASN A 407 5.65 8.69 9.13
C ASN A 407 6.17 7.50 8.30
N ALA A 408 5.51 7.20 7.19
CA ALA A 408 5.91 6.16 6.26
C ALA A 408 6.93 6.67 5.21
N ARG A 409 7.01 7.99 5.00
CA ARG A 409 7.80 8.62 3.93
C ARG A 409 9.19 9.08 4.36
N THR A 410 9.54 8.94 5.64
CA THR A 410 10.93 9.14 6.07
C THR A 410 11.87 8.23 5.28
N PRO A 411 13.09 8.72 4.96
CA PRO A 411 14.06 7.94 4.22
C PRO A 411 14.35 6.57 4.83
N MET A 412 14.58 5.58 3.97
CA MET A 412 14.98 4.23 4.34
C MET A 412 16.28 4.28 5.15
N GLN A 413 16.35 3.50 6.22
CA GLN A 413 17.47 3.47 7.13
C GLN A 413 18.43 2.34 6.75
N TRP A 414 19.45 2.65 5.93
CA TRP A 414 20.40 1.66 5.43
C TRP A 414 21.53 1.36 6.42
N SER A 415 22.03 2.39 7.12
CA SER A 415 23.14 2.24 8.07
C SER A 415 23.07 3.25 9.22
N GLY A 416 23.98 3.11 10.19
CA GLY A 416 24.17 4.09 11.25
C GLY A 416 24.94 5.36 10.85
N GLU A 417 25.33 5.49 9.57
CA GLU A 417 26.03 6.64 9.02
C GLU A 417 25.11 7.86 8.85
N VAL A 418 25.72 9.02 8.57
CA VAL A 418 24.99 10.28 8.36
C VAL A 418 23.86 10.08 7.36
N ASN A 419 22.69 10.68 7.64
CA ASN A 419 21.47 10.54 6.85
C ASN A 419 21.03 9.07 6.65
N ALA A 420 21.33 8.21 7.63
CA ALA A 420 21.00 6.79 7.58
C ALA A 420 21.61 6.03 6.39
N GLY A 421 22.65 6.54 5.74
CA GLY A 421 23.18 5.99 4.49
C GLY A 421 22.26 6.15 3.29
N PHE A 422 21.19 6.90 3.42
CA PHE A 422 20.22 7.17 2.34
C PHE A 422 20.78 8.12 1.29
N THR A 423 21.41 9.22 1.71
CA THR A 423 21.98 10.25 0.84
C THR A 423 23.27 10.84 1.39
N LYS A 424 24.11 11.37 0.50
CA LYS A 424 25.27 12.21 0.85
C LYS A 424 24.92 13.70 0.88
N GLY A 425 23.74 14.07 0.36
CA GLY A 425 23.22 15.43 0.37
C GLY A 425 22.29 15.71 1.56
N THR A 426 21.44 16.71 1.43
CA THR A 426 20.37 17.00 2.40
C THR A 426 19.11 16.21 2.00
N PRO A 427 18.61 15.30 2.85
CA PRO A 427 17.43 14.52 2.49
C PRO A 427 16.20 15.44 2.33
N TRP A 428 15.34 15.15 1.35
CA TRP A 428 14.11 15.90 1.05
C TRP A 428 13.13 15.94 2.23
N LEU A 429 13.13 14.88 3.04
CA LEU A 429 12.46 14.78 4.33
C LEU A 429 13.50 14.29 5.35
N GLU A 430 13.49 14.84 6.54
CA GLU A 430 14.44 14.47 7.59
C GLU A 430 14.38 12.97 7.91
N VAL A 431 15.53 12.35 8.12
CA VAL A 431 15.59 10.94 8.54
C VAL A 431 15.07 10.78 9.96
N ASN A 432 14.44 9.65 10.26
CA ASN A 432 14.07 9.33 11.63
C ASN A 432 15.33 9.20 12.50
N PRO A 433 15.51 9.97 13.59
CA PRO A 433 16.75 10.01 14.35
C PRO A 433 17.14 8.68 15.00
N ASN A 434 16.26 7.68 15.02
CA ASN A 434 16.55 6.35 15.54
C ASN A 434 17.35 5.46 14.56
N TYR A 435 17.73 5.96 13.38
CA TYR A 435 18.50 5.23 12.36
C TYR A 435 19.82 4.68 12.85
N THR A 436 20.42 5.29 13.88
CA THR A 436 21.65 4.79 14.51
C THR A 436 21.50 3.43 15.19
N LYS A 437 20.25 3.00 15.44
CA LYS A 437 19.90 1.72 16.10
C LYS A 437 19.05 0.82 15.21
N ILE A 438 18.22 1.39 14.36
CA ILE A 438 17.30 0.68 13.47
C ILE A 438 17.74 0.96 12.04
N ASN A 439 18.42 0.01 11.43
CA ASN A 439 18.90 0.14 10.06
C ASN A 439 19.24 -1.23 9.46
N ALA A 440 19.29 -1.29 8.13
CA ALA A 440 19.54 -2.53 7.40
C ALA A 440 20.88 -3.19 7.74
N GLU A 441 21.96 -2.41 7.92
CA GLU A 441 23.29 -2.94 8.28
C GLU A 441 23.26 -3.66 9.62
N SER A 442 22.60 -3.09 10.62
CA SER A 442 22.42 -3.72 11.94
C SER A 442 21.56 -4.98 11.87
N GLU A 443 20.45 -4.93 11.12
CA GLU A 443 19.55 -6.08 10.97
C GLU A 443 20.24 -7.23 10.22
N LEU A 444 21.04 -6.96 9.19
CA LEU A 444 21.80 -7.97 8.44
C LEU A 444 22.94 -8.59 9.28
N SER A 445 23.41 -7.93 10.31
CA SER A 445 24.43 -8.45 11.22
C SER A 445 23.89 -9.37 12.32
N ASP A 446 22.59 -9.36 12.59
CA ASP A 446 21.94 -10.17 13.62
C ASP A 446 21.05 -11.25 12.98
N PRO A 447 21.40 -12.54 13.07
CA PRO A 447 20.61 -13.63 12.51
C PRO A 447 19.22 -13.79 13.15
N ASP A 448 18.97 -13.17 14.30
CA ASP A 448 17.68 -13.13 14.99
C ASP A 448 16.93 -11.82 14.73
N SER A 449 17.34 -11.00 13.75
CA SER A 449 16.72 -9.73 13.43
C SER A 449 15.32 -9.83 12.86
N VAL A 450 14.65 -8.69 12.69
CA VAL A 450 13.35 -8.60 12.00
C VAL A 450 13.51 -8.97 10.53
N PHE A 451 14.61 -8.56 9.87
CA PHE A 451 14.91 -8.89 8.48
C PHE A 451 14.94 -10.41 8.22
N TYR A 452 15.74 -11.17 8.97
CA TYR A 452 15.83 -12.61 8.80
C TYR A 452 14.55 -13.34 9.22
N TYR A 453 13.77 -12.73 10.09
CA TYR A 453 12.44 -13.24 10.44
C TYR A 453 11.46 -13.13 9.26
N TYR A 454 11.43 -11.98 8.56
CA TYR A 454 10.67 -11.80 7.32
C TYR A 454 11.16 -12.76 6.22
N GLN A 455 12.47 -12.87 6.01
CA GLN A 455 13.05 -13.81 5.06
C GLN A 455 12.56 -15.25 5.34
N LYS A 456 12.52 -15.66 6.60
CA LYS A 456 12.02 -16.99 6.99
C LYS A 456 10.52 -17.16 6.71
N LEU A 457 9.70 -16.15 6.99
CA LEU A 457 8.26 -16.17 6.68
C LEU A 457 8.01 -16.29 5.16
N ILE A 458 8.74 -15.54 4.35
CA ILE A 458 8.68 -15.59 2.89
C ILE A 458 9.02 -17.01 2.40
N ARG A 459 10.07 -17.62 2.95
CA ARG A 459 10.48 -18.99 2.61
C ARG A 459 9.40 -20.01 3.00
N LEU A 460 8.86 -19.93 4.24
CA LEU A 460 7.81 -20.84 4.71
C LEU A 460 6.57 -20.80 3.79
N ARG A 461 6.18 -19.60 3.33
CA ARG A 461 5.07 -19.44 2.39
C ARG A 461 5.29 -20.19 1.07
N LYS A 462 6.53 -20.20 0.57
CA LYS A 462 6.91 -20.92 -0.67
C LYS A 462 7.06 -22.42 -0.46
N GLU A 463 7.42 -22.82 0.75
CA GLU A 463 7.64 -24.22 1.13
C GLU A 463 6.34 -24.95 1.47
N TYR A 464 5.39 -24.28 2.11
CA TYR A 464 4.14 -24.88 2.59
C TYR A 464 2.93 -24.30 1.87
N SER A 465 2.34 -25.08 0.96
CA SER A 465 1.15 -24.70 0.18
C SER A 465 -0.07 -24.36 1.03
N VAL A 466 -0.13 -24.85 2.25
CA VAL A 466 -1.23 -24.56 3.21
C VAL A 466 -1.42 -23.07 3.49
N PHE A 467 -0.36 -22.25 3.40
CA PHE A 467 -0.48 -20.80 3.52
C PHE A 467 -1.13 -20.15 2.30
N VAL A 468 -1.05 -20.80 1.15
CA VAL A 468 -1.61 -20.33 -0.13
C VAL A 468 -3.02 -20.87 -0.34
N ASN A 469 -3.23 -22.17 -0.12
CA ASN A 469 -4.46 -22.87 -0.51
C ASN A 469 -5.35 -23.28 0.67
N GLY A 470 -4.78 -23.39 1.89
CA GLY A 470 -5.50 -23.92 3.04
C GLY A 470 -6.72 -23.10 3.46
N GLU A 471 -7.71 -23.76 4.03
CA GLU A 471 -8.85 -23.14 4.69
C GLU A 471 -8.43 -22.37 5.94
N PHE A 472 -9.20 -21.37 6.33
CA PHE A 472 -8.97 -20.51 7.48
C PHE A 472 -10.03 -20.76 8.57
N THR A 473 -9.58 -21.02 9.79
CA THR A 473 -10.46 -21.13 10.97
C THR A 473 -9.97 -20.21 12.08
N LEU A 474 -10.76 -19.20 12.44
CA LEU A 474 -10.47 -18.32 13.58
C LEU A 474 -10.68 -19.09 14.88
N LEU A 475 -9.75 -18.95 15.81
CA LEU A 475 -9.81 -19.48 17.17
C LEU A 475 -9.81 -18.32 18.18
N MET A 476 -10.27 -18.58 19.41
CA MET A 476 -10.30 -17.58 20.50
C MET A 476 -10.89 -16.23 20.03
N GLU A 477 -12.00 -16.30 19.30
CA GLU A 477 -12.56 -15.12 18.60
C GLU A 477 -12.79 -13.93 19.52
N GLU A 478 -13.33 -14.16 20.71
CA GLU A 478 -13.67 -13.10 21.68
C GLU A 478 -12.53 -12.70 22.61
N ASP A 479 -11.37 -13.36 22.53
CA ASP A 479 -10.22 -13.01 23.36
C ASP A 479 -9.61 -11.67 22.94
N PRO A 480 -9.46 -10.69 23.84
CA PRO A 480 -8.96 -9.36 23.48
C PRO A 480 -7.44 -9.28 23.32
N GLN A 481 -6.69 -10.32 23.69
CA GLN A 481 -5.22 -10.34 23.66
C GLN A 481 -4.67 -11.36 22.67
N VAL A 482 -5.27 -12.57 22.62
CA VAL A 482 -4.78 -13.64 21.75
C VAL A 482 -5.46 -13.59 20.39
N PHE A 483 -4.64 -13.51 19.34
CA PHE A 483 -5.07 -13.70 17.96
C PHE A 483 -4.55 -15.05 17.49
N ALA A 484 -5.45 -16.02 17.30
CA ALA A 484 -5.10 -17.37 16.86
C ALA A 484 -6.01 -17.85 15.73
N TYR A 485 -5.44 -18.60 14.79
CA TYR A 485 -6.18 -19.25 13.71
C TYR A 485 -5.45 -20.48 13.21
N ILE A 486 -6.20 -21.38 12.56
CA ILE A 486 -5.66 -22.55 11.86
C ILE A 486 -5.74 -22.33 10.36
N ARG A 487 -4.69 -22.75 9.64
CA ARG A 487 -4.69 -23.02 8.21
C ARG A 487 -4.68 -24.51 8.01
N LYS A 488 -5.55 -25.03 7.12
CA LYS A 488 -5.70 -26.46 6.88
C LYS A 488 -5.76 -26.79 5.38
N GLU A 489 -4.91 -27.70 4.92
CA GLU A 489 -4.92 -28.25 3.58
C GLU A 489 -4.67 -29.76 3.64
N GLY A 490 -5.67 -30.57 3.30
CA GLY A 490 -5.60 -32.03 3.47
C GLY A 490 -5.31 -32.43 4.91
N ASP A 491 -4.24 -33.20 5.11
CA ASP A 491 -3.80 -33.64 6.45
C ASP A 491 -2.87 -32.64 7.15
N THR A 492 -2.47 -31.56 6.48
CA THR A 492 -1.60 -30.54 7.06
C THR A 492 -2.42 -29.47 7.75
N GLU A 493 -2.14 -29.26 9.03
CA GLU A 493 -2.68 -28.14 9.81
C GLU A 493 -1.53 -27.29 10.35
N VAL A 494 -1.71 -25.97 10.29
CA VAL A 494 -0.80 -24.99 10.91
C VAL A 494 -1.58 -24.07 11.82
N LEU A 495 -1.27 -24.12 13.11
CA LEU A 495 -1.70 -23.13 14.09
C LEU A 495 -0.81 -21.90 13.98
N VAL A 496 -1.41 -20.74 13.80
CA VAL A 496 -0.78 -19.44 13.97
C VAL A 496 -1.38 -18.81 15.20
N CYS A 497 -0.57 -18.47 16.21
CA CYS A 497 -1.05 -17.81 17.41
C CYS A 497 -0.10 -16.72 17.86
N ALA A 498 -0.68 -15.63 18.39
CA ALA A 498 0.06 -14.48 18.87
C ALA A 498 -0.66 -13.79 20.03
N ASN A 499 0.12 -13.25 20.94
CA ASN A 499 -0.33 -12.29 21.94
C ASN A 499 -0.24 -10.87 21.35
N PHE A 500 -1.37 -10.23 21.17
CA PHE A 500 -1.46 -8.86 20.61
C PHE A 500 -1.45 -7.79 21.73
N SER A 501 -0.67 -8.02 22.78
CA SER A 501 -0.60 -7.11 23.93
C SER A 501 0.79 -7.12 24.60
N GLU A 502 1.05 -6.10 25.40
CA GLU A 502 2.30 -5.96 26.17
C GLU A 502 2.28 -6.67 27.53
N THR A 503 1.23 -7.43 27.82
CA THR A 503 1.11 -8.25 29.04
C THR A 503 1.02 -9.72 28.66
N PRO A 504 1.49 -10.65 29.53
CA PRO A 504 1.33 -12.08 29.27
C PRO A 504 -0.14 -12.47 29.12
N ALA A 505 -0.43 -13.42 28.23
CA ALA A 505 -1.77 -13.92 27.93
C ALA A 505 -1.83 -15.45 28.04
N ALA A 506 -2.86 -15.98 28.68
CA ALA A 506 -3.10 -17.43 28.73
C ALA A 506 -3.52 -17.93 27.34
N CYS A 507 -2.99 -19.09 26.94
CA CYS A 507 -3.29 -19.69 25.64
C CYS A 507 -3.23 -21.23 25.73
N ASP A 508 -4.36 -21.87 26.03
CA ASP A 508 -4.48 -23.32 26.20
C ASP A 508 -4.15 -24.09 24.90
N LEU A 509 -4.29 -23.43 23.72
CA LEU A 509 -3.94 -24.00 22.42
C LEU A 509 -2.48 -24.49 22.38
N LEU A 510 -1.56 -23.85 23.09
CA LEU A 510 -0.15 -24.26 23.13
C LEU A 510 0.03 -25.65 23.79
N SER A 511 -0.82 -26.02 24.75
CA SER A 511 -0.82 -27.34 25.37
C SER A 511 -1.38 -28.41 24.43
N GLU A 512 -2.40 -28.06 23.63
CA GLU A 512 -3.00 -28.96 22.63
C GLU A 512 -2.06 -29.21 21.44
N TRP A 513 -1.20 -28.24 21.10
CA TRP A 513 -0.27 -28.29 19.99
C TRP A 513 1.19 -28.57 20.38
N LYS A 514 1.44 -29.00 21.62
CA LYS A 514 2.79 -29.20 22.19
C LYS A 514 3.68 -30.18 21.42
N ASP A 515 3.08 -31.16 20.73
CA ASP A 515 3.77 -32.20 19.97
C ASP A 515 3.96 -31.79 18.50
N GLY A 516 3.47 -30.61 18.07
CA GLY A 516 3.63 -30.08 16.72
C GLY A 516 5.04 -29.54 16.46
N GLU A 517 5.39 -29.46 15.18
CA GLU A 517 6.63 -28.86 14.73
C GLU A 517 6.52 -27.32 14.73
N VAL A 518 7.39 -26.64 15.48
CA VAL A 518 7.47 -25.18 15.46
C VAL A 518 8.19 -24.70 14.20
N LEU A 519 7.44 -24.17 13.24
CA LEU A 519 7.97 -23.64 11.98
C LEU A 519 8.72 -22.32 12.22
N ILE A 520 8.14 -21.43 12.99
CA ILE A 520 8.74 -20.13 13.32
C ILE A 520 8.24 -19.65 14.68
N TRP A 521 9.08 -18.89 15.36
CA TRP A 521 8.82 -18.33 16.68
C TRP A 521 9.65 -17.07 16.88
N ASN A 522 9.05 -16.01 17.45
CA ASN A 522 9.69 -14.70 17.53
C ASN A 522 10.51 -14.45 18.81
N TYR A 523 10.58 -15.42 19.72
CA TYR A 523 11.45 -15.37 20.89
C TYR A 523 12.58 -16.42 20.79
N LYS A 524 13.71 -16.14 21.45
CA LYS A 524 14.91 -17.04 21.42
C LYS A 524 14.77 -18.26 22.34
N GLU A 525 14.07 -18.09 23.45
CA GLU A 525 13.98 -19.12 24.51
C GLU A 525 12.52 -19.51 24.75
N LYS A 526 12.28 -20.78 25.13
CA LYS A 526 10.96 -21.25 25.47
C LYS A 526 10.42 -20.50 26.68
N GLY A 527 9.16 -20.05 26.59
CA GLY A 527 8.41 -19.48 27.70
C GLY A 527 7.74 -20.55 28.60
N GLU A 528 6.88 -20.10 29.48
CA GLU A 528 6.02 -20.95 30.29
C GLU A 528 4.96 -21.65 29.44
N THR A 529 4.70 -22.92 29.67
CA THR A 529 3.70 -23.68 28.91
C THR A 529 2.30 -23.10 29.13
N GLY A 530 1.55 -22.86 28.05
CA GLY A 530 0.19 -22.33 28.11
C GLY A 530 0.10 -20.81 28.32
N VAL A 531 1.24 -20.09 28.28
CA VAL A 531 1.28 -18.63 28.40
C VAL A 531 2.08 -18.04 27.25
N LEU A 532 1.52 -17.07 26.55
CA LEU A 532 2.22 -16.23 25.57
C LEU A 532 2.76 -14.98 26.27
N ARG A 533 4.06 -14.71 26.09
CA ARG A 533 4.71 -13.48 26.56
C ARG A 533 4.21 -12.25 25.78
N PRO A 534 4.54 -11.03 26.19
CA PRO A 534 4.21 -9.82 25.42
C PRO A 534 4.63 -9.93 23.95
N TYR A 535 3.68 -9.73 23.04
CA TYR A 535 3.89 -9.82 21.58
C TYR A 535 4.52 -11.14 21.09
N GLU A 536 4.40 -12.23 21.85
CA GLU A 536 4.88 -13.54 21.42
C GLU A 536 4.00 -14.09 20.31
N ALA A 537 4.65 -14.63 19.26
CA ALA A 537 3.98 -15.22 18.13
C ALA A 537 4.72 -16.44 17.60
N MET A 538 3.96 -17.43 17.11
CA MET A 538 4.51 -18.65 16.53
C MET A 538 3.58 -19.29 15.50
N MET A 539 4.17 -20.12 14.64
CA MET A 539 3.47 -21.06 13.77
C MET A 539 3.88 -22.49 14.11
N ILE A 540 2.91 -23.35 14.34
CA ILE A 540 3.12 -24.76 14.71
C ILE A 540 2.37 -25.64 13.73
N ARG A 541 3.06 -26.62 13.12
CA ARG A 541 2.51 -27.57 12.15
C ARG A 541 2.25 -28.94 12.80
N ARG A 542 1.20 -29.61 12.39
CA ARG A 542 0.92 -31.03 12.63
C ARG A 542 0.28 -31.69 11.42
#